data_7116304385495905aaf23d9802784f6d
#
_entry.id   7116304385495905aaf23d9802784f6d
#
_cell.length_a   1.000
_cell.length_b   1.000
_cell.length_c   1.000
_cell.angle_alpha   90.00
_cell.angle_beta   90.00
_cell.angle_gamma   90.00
#
_symmetry.space_group_name_H-M   'P 1'
#
loop_
_entity.id
_entity.type
_entity.pdbx_description
1 polymer ?
#
loop_
_entity_poly.entity_id
_entity_poly.type
_entity_poly.pdbx_seq_one_letter_code
_entity_poly.pdbx_strand_id
1 'polypeptide(L)'
;MKPRLIAAVSITALLFAAAPVLAQGQAPRPGQLPPARGQGAPPQQQQQQQQAAPAKPYKPVTISAPAAMQDPSFEAFRKQLGAAAEKKDRKALAGLVAQNFFWMGEKGDRADKKKPGLDNLAKAIKLDGKDAPGWEMLGAASADPTGMPFPDRKDTVCAPADPTFNAQELEALAKSTGTEEGDWAFPTQTGLEVRSGPQPNSPVVDMLGLHFVRVVQDQNAQPGPMLKVVTPSGKSGFVPAEALNPLGSDQLCYSKEAGGWKISGFIGDDQ
;
A
#
# COMPACT_ATOMS: atom_id res chain seq x y z
N MET A 1 22.13 0.48 -49.05
CA MET A 1 21.70 -0.77 -49.67
C MET A 1 22.34 -1.94 -48.94
N LYS A 2 21.60 -2.68 -48.10
CA LYS A 2 21.92 -4.03 -47.62
C LYS A 2 20.58 -4.71 -47.25
N PRO A 3 20.33 -5.96 -47.64
CA PRO A 3 19.01 -6.59 -47.61
C PRO A 3 18.67 -7.19 -46.25
N ARG A 4 17.37 -7.15 -45.95
CA ARG A 4 16.73 -7.81 -44.81
C ARG A 4 16.56 -9.30 -45.09
N LEU A 5 17.04 -10.15 -44.18
CA LEU A 5 16.72 -11.57 -44.15
C LEU A 5 15.48 -11.78 -43.28
N ILE A 6 14.44 -12.36 -43.89
CA ILE A 6 13.21 -12.80 -43.25
C ILE A 6 13.39 -14.29 -42.95
N ALA A 7 13.37 -14.69 -41.70
CA ALA A 7 13.34 -16.10 -41.28
C ALA A 7 11.88 -16.55 -41.07
N ALA A 8 11.42 -17.46 -41.90
CA ALA A 8 10.13 -18.11 -41.78
C ALA A 8 10.24 -19.28 -40.76
N VAL A 9 9.37 -19.26 -39.74
CA VAL A 9 9.20 -20.36 -38.79
C VAL A 9 8.02 -21.19 -39.23
N SER A 10 8.30 -22.45 -39.62
CA SER A 10 7.28 -23.46 -39.96
C SER A 10 6.70 -24.11 -38.71
N ILE A 11 5.38 -24.05 -38.58
CA ILE A 11 4.62 -24.74 -37.54
C ILE A 11 4.18 -26.08 -38.07
N THR A 12 4.70 -27.15 -37.48
CA THR A 12 4.31 -28.53 -37.80
C THR A 12 3.18 -28.95 -36.84
N ALA A 13 1.98 -29.15 -37.36
CA ALA A 13 0.84 -29.67 -36.62
C ALA A 13 0.90 -31.21 -36.56
N LEU A 14 0.94 -31.77 -35.35
CA LEU A 14 0.76 -33.21 -35.10
C LEU A 14 -0.72 -33.49 -34.81
N LEU A 15 -1.35 -34.21 -35.74
CA LEU A 15 -2.69 -34.81 -35.61
C LEU A 15 -2.60 -36.13 -34.83
N PHE A 16 -3.19 -36.18 -33.65
CA PHE A 16 -3.46 -37.44 -32.94
C PHE A 16 -4.86 -37.94 -33.29
N ALA A 17 -4.91 -39.08 -33.95
CA ALA A 17 -6.15 -39.82 -34.24
C ALA A 17 -6.54 -40.66 -33.01
N ALA A 18 -7.72 -40.43 -32.44
CA ALA A 18 -8.32 -41.24 -31.39
C ALA A 18 -9.28 -42.27 -32.04
N ALA A 19 -9.02 -43.54 -31.82
CA ALA A 19 -9.91 -44.66 -32.21
C ALA A 19 -11.02 -44.87 -31.17
N PRO A 20 -12.29 -45.17 -31.57
CA PRO A 20 -13.35 -45.47 -30.63
C PRO A 20 -13.30 -46.97 -30.26
N VAL A 21 -13.25 -47.25 -28.96
CA VAL A 21 -13.47 -48.60 -28.41
C VAL A 21 -14.96 -48.81 -28.25
N LEU A 22 -15.54 -49.72 -29.01
CA LEU A 22 -16.92 -50.23 -28.89
C LEU A 22 -16.99 -51.20 -27.69
N ALA A 23 -17.60 -50.74 -26.59
CA ALA A 23 -17.99 -51.62 -25.49
C ALA A 23 -19.38 -52.20 -25.75
N GLN A 24 -19.42 -53.55 -25.95
CA GLN A 24 -20.66 -54.29 -26.09
C GLN A 24 -21.40 -54.33 -24.76
N GLY A 25 -22.63 -53.78 -24.73
CA GLY A 25 -23.54 -53.85 -23.62
C GLY A 25 -24.18 -55.21 -23.44
N GLN A 26 -24.01 -55.86 -22.30
CA GLN A 26 -24.84 -56.98 -21.86
C GLN A 26 -26.09 -56.45 -21.14
N ALA A 27 -27.28 -56.87 -21.57
CA ALA A 27 -28.55 -56.52 -20.95
C ALA A 27 -28.68 -57.15 -19.55
N PRO A 28 -29.23 -56.39 -18.55
CA PRO A 28 -29.43 -56.91 -17.22
C PRO A 28 -30.66 -57.83 -17.16
N ARG A 29 -30.52 -58.98 -16.43
CA ARG A 29 -31.62 -59.88 -16.09
C ARG A 29 -32.55 -59.24 -15.06
N PRO A 30 -33.90 -59.42 -15.17
CA PRO A 30 -34.82 -58.88 -14.19
C PRO A 30 -34.82 -59.74 -12.92
N GLY A 31 -34.66 -59.14 -11.76
CA GLY A 31 -35.02 -59.78 -10.49
C GLY A 31 -33.99 -59.81 -9.36
N GLN A 32 -33.12 -58.84 -9.17
CA GLN A 32 -32.45 -58.66 -7.87
C GLN A 32 -32.22 -57.18 -7.56
N LEU A 33 -32.95 -56.69 -6.55
CA LEU A 33 -32.69 -55.42 -5.93
C LEU A 33 -31.39 -55.52 -5.10
N PRO A 34 -30.36 -54.70 -5.40
CA PRO A 34 -29.19 -54.62 -4.51
C PRO A 34 -29.55 -53.87 -3.22
N PRO A 35 -28.92 -54.24 -2.09
CA PRO A 35 -29.12 -53.53 -0.81
C PRO A 35 -28.68 -52.10 -0.96
N ALA A 36 -29.48 -51.18 -0.37
CA ALA A 36 -29.19 -49.76 -0.29
C ALA A 36 -27.81 -49.52 0.37
N ARG A 37 -26.79 -49.22 -0.43
CA ARG A 37 -25.54 -48.66 0.07
C ARG A 37 -25.85 -47.28 0.56
N GLY A 38 -25.69 -47.06 1.86
CA GLY A 38 -25.70 -45.74 2.45
C GLY A 38 -24.77 -44.80 1.67
N GLN A 39 -25.33 -43.73 1.17
CA GLN A 39 -24.56 -42.64 0.59
C GLN A 39 -23.72 -42.05 1.73
N GLY A 40 -22.45 -42.48 1.82
CA GLY A 40 -21.46 -41.76 2.61
C GLY A 40 -21.37 -40.32 2.07
N ALA A 41 -21.70 -39.37 2.92
CA ALA A 41 -21.47 -37.96 2.60
C ALA A 41 -20.01 -37.79 2.12
N PRO A 42 -19.75 -36.97 1.12
CA PRO A 42 -18.39 -36.67 0.70
C PRO A 42 -17.61 -36.15 1.91
N PRO A 43 -16.35 -36.54 2.12
CA PRO A 43 -15.55 -36.01 3.18
C PRO A 43 -15.52 -34.50 2.99
N GLN A 44 -16.12 -33.77 3.93
CA GLN A 44 -15.89 -32.35 4.08
C GLN A 44 -14.38 -32.23 4.29
N GLN A 45 -13.67 -31.79 3.26
CA GLN A 45 -12.34 -31.26 3.41
C GLN A 45 -12.45 -30.09 4.36
N GLN A 46 -12.27 -30.35 5.66
CA GLN A 46 -11.92 -29.36 6.63
C GLN A 46 -10.64 -28.72 6.09
N GLN A 47 -10.81 -27.59 5.42
CA GLN A 47 -9.72 -26.64 5.23
C GLN A 47 -9.26 -26.33 6.67
N GLN A 48 -8.27 -27.09 7.12
CA GLN A 48 -7.45 -26.70 8.25
C GLN A 48 -6.83 -25.37 7.82
N GLN A 49 -7.50 -24.30 8.22
CA GLN A 49 -6.84 -23.01 8.34
C GLN A 49 -5.60 -23.31 9.21
N GLN A 50 -4.46 -23.38 8.56
CA GLN A 50 -3.18 -23.37 9.24
C GLN A 50 -3.16 -22.07 10.05
N GLN A 51 -3.62 -22.18 11.30
CA GLN A 51 -3.43 -21.12 12.28
C GLN A 51 -1.93 -20.97 12.39
N ALA A 52 -1.39 -19.92 11.75
CA ALA A 52 -0.01 -19.52 11.97
C ALA A 52 0.22 -19.49 13.48
N ALA A 53 1.31 -20.11 13.93
CA ALA A 53 1.65 -20.13 15.36
C ALA A 53 1.49 -18.72 15.93
N PRO A 54 0.95 -18.58 17.17
CA PRO A 54 0.74 -17.28 17.77
C PRO A 54 2.07 -16.50 17.76
N ALA A 55 2.01 -15.28 17.28
CA ALA A 55 3.19 -14.43 17.24
C ALA A 55 3.63 -14.14 18.68
N LYS A 56 4.94 -13.98 18.88
CA LYS A 56 5.46 -13.65 20.22
C LYS A 56 5.04 -12.23 20.61
N PRO A 57 4.62 -12.01 21.86
CA PRO A 57 4.42 -10.67 22.40
C PRO A 57 5.70 -9.83 22.28
N TYR A 58 5.55 -8.53 22.14
CA TYR A 58 6.67 -7.58 22.11
C TYR A 58 6.39 -6.33 22.94
N LYS A 59 7.44 -5.64 23.39
CA LYS A 59 7.29 -4.35 24.09
C LYS A 59 6.89 -3.28 23.08
N PRO A 60 5.74 -2.59 23.23
CA PRO A 60 5.35 -1.55 22.32
C PRO A 60 6.29 -0.35 22.40
N VAL A 61 6.61 0.25 21.27
CA VAL A 61 7.28 1.55 21.18
C VAL A 61 6.19 2.61 20.99
N THR A 62 6.02 3.45 22.00
CA THR A 62 5.01 4.52 22.00
C THR A 62 5.38 5.62 21.01
N ILE A 63 4.38 6.18 20.35
CA ILE A 63 4.52 7.33 19.47
C ILE A 63 3.71 8.52 19.98
N SER A 64 4.13 9.72 19.59
CA SER A 64 3.29 10.93 19.62
C SER A 64 2.85 11.24 18.20
N ALA A 65 1.55 11.33 17.98
CA ALA A 65 1.00 11.63 16.67
C ALA A 65 1.48 13.02 16.19
N PRO A 66 1.70 13.21 14.89
CA PRO A 66 2.08 14.51 14.35
C PRO A 66 0.94 15.51 14.54
N ALA A 67 1.30 16.76 14.80
CA ALA A 67 0.34 17.84 14.98
C ALA A 67 0.00 18.49 13.64
N ALA A 68 -1.25 18.98 13.51
CA ALA A 68 -1.64 19.80 12.39
C ALA A 68 -0.89 21.14 12.39
N MET A 69 -0.48 21.59 11.21
CA MET A 69 0.12 22.90 11.03
C MET A 69 -0.91 24.01 11.32
N GLN A 70 -0.52 24.96 12.18
CA GLN A 70 -1.35 26.09 12.58
C GLN A 70 -1.08 27.31 11.66
N ASP A 71 -1.23 27.13 10.33
CA ASP A 71 -1.08 28.19 9.33
C ASP A 71 -2.32 28.25 8.42
N PRO A 72 -3.18 29.29 8.58
CA PRO A 72 -4.38 29.44 7.73
C PRO A 72 -4.05 29.55 6.24
N SER A 73 -2.86 30.08 5.89
CA SER A 73 -2.45 30.17 4.49
C SER A 73 -2.07 28.81 3.91
N PHE A 74 -1.56 27.88 4.73
CA PHE A 74 -1.35 26.48 4.32
C PHE A 74 -2.68 25.73 4.15
N GLU A 75 -3.63 25.97 5.03
CA GLU A 75 -4.99 25.40 4.88
C GLU A 75 -5.66 25.87 3.59
N ALA A 76 -5.57 27.16 3.26
CA ALA A 76 -6.09 27.71 2.02
C ALA A 76 -5.39 27.09 0.78
N PHE A 77 -4.08 26.88 0.85
CA PHE A 77 -3.31 26.20 -0.18
C PHE A 77 -3.76 24.75 -0.38
N ARG A 78 -3.92 23.98 0.71
CA ARG A 78 -4.41 22.60 0.65
C ARG A 78 -5.78 22.49 0.00
N LYS A 79 -6.70 23.41 0.29
CA LYS A 79 -8.02 23.47 -0.38
C LYS A 79 -7.89 23.68 -1.90
N GLN A 80 -6.96 24.55 -2.33
CA GLN A 80 -6.70 24.74 -3.77
C GLN A 80 -6.08 23.49 -4.41
N LEU A 81 -5.15 22.83 -3.70
CA LEU A 81 -4.54 21.58 -4.15
C LEU A 81 -5.60 20.47 -4.31
N GLY A 82 -6.48 20.30 -3.32
CA GLY A 82 -7.58 19.33 -3.38
C GLY A 82 -8.52 19.58 -4.56
N ALA A 83 -8.89 20.83 -4.80
CA ALA A 83 -9.74 21.20 -5.93
C ALA A 83 -9.05 20.93 -7.30
N ALA A 84 -7.73 21.12 -7.39
CA ALA A 84 -6.97 20.80 -8.60
C ALA A 84 -6.86 19.28 -8.79
N ALA A 85 -6.64 18.52 -7.72
CA ALA A 85 -6.53 17.06 -7.74
C ALA A 85 -7.85 16.39 -8.14
N GLU A 86 -8.96 16.79 -7.52
CA GLU A 86 -10.30 16.27 -7.83
C GLU A 86 -10.67 16.43 -9.31
N LYS A 87 -10.35 17.59 -9.88
CA LYS A 87 -10.62 17.89 -11.30
C LYS A 87 -9.53 17.40 -12.26
N LYS A 88 -8.46 16.87 -11.74
CA LYS A 88 -7.23 16.53 -12.49
C LYS A 88 -6.75 17.72 -13.33
N ASP A 89 -6.86 18.94 -12.76
CA ASP A 89 -6.56 20.21 -13.45
C ASP A 89 -5.06 20.52 -13.40
N ARG A 90 -4.34 20.06 -14.42
CA ARG A 90 -2.90 20.30 -14.56
C ARG A 90 -2.54 21.79 -14.63
N LYS A 91 -3.43 22.63 -15.19
CA LYS A 91 -3.18 24.06 -15.29
C LYS A 91 -3.26 24.74 -13.93
N ALA A 92 -4.27 24.40 -13.14
CA ALA A 92 -4.38 24.87 -11.76
C ALA A 92 -3.20 24.37 -10.93
N LEU A 93 -2.84 23.10 -11.05
CA LEU A 93 -1.70 22.50 -10.37
C LEU A 93 -0.38 23.20 -10.71
N ALA A 94 -0.16 23.63 -11.96
CA ALA A 94 1.04 24.37 -12.36
C ALA A 94 1.25 25.65 -11.53
N GLY A 95 0.16 26.31 -11.14
CA GLY A 95 0.20 27.48 -10.27
C GLY A 95 0.58 27.16 -8.83
N LEU A 96 0.49 25.91 -8.41
CA LEU A 96 0.75 25.44 -7.04
C LEU A 96 2.12 24.79 -6.86
N VAL A 97 2.89 24.59 -7.94
CA VAL A 97 4.22 23.97 -7.90
C VAL A 97 5.31 25.02 -8.07
N ALA A 98 6.35 24.93 -7.25
CA ALA A 98 7.54 25.77 -7.34
C ALA A 98 8.33 25.45 -8.62
N GLN A 99 9.00 26.48 -9.19
CA GLN A 99 9.90 26.26 -10.34
C GLN A 99 11.12 25.41 -9.95
N ASN A 100 11.69 25.71 -8.77
CA ASN A 100 12.81 24.95 -8.21
C ASN A 100 12.27 23.78 -7.39
N PHE A 101 12.10 22.66 -8.06
CA PHE A 101 11.61 21.43 -7.46
C PHE A 101 12.77 20.49 -7.13
N PHE A 102 12.68 19.74 -6.03
CA PHE A 102 13.59 18.66 -5.72
C PHE A 102 12.83 17.32 -5.62
N TRP A 103 13.56 16.24 -5.87
CA TRP A 103 13.02 14.89 -5.75
C TRP A 103 14.06 14.01 -5.05
N MET A 104 13.89 13.80 -3.74
CA MET A 104 14.81 13.01 -2.92
C MET A 104 14.37 11.55 -2.91
N GLY A 105 15.20 10.70 -3.48
CA GLY A 105 15.13 9.25 -3.33
C GLY A 105 16.39 8.73 -2.65
N GLU A 106 16.51 7.42 -2.50
CA GLU A 106 17.70 6.78 -1.86
C GLU A 106 19.04 7.25 -2.46
N LYS A 107 19.08 7.57 -3.75
CA LYS A 107 20.29 8.00 -4.48
C LYS A 107 20.47 9.52 -4.54
N GLY A 108 19.73 10.26 -3.74
CA GLY A 108 19.78 11.73 -3.69
C GLY A 108 18.78 12.43 -4.60
N ASP A 109 19.03 13.71 -4.93
CA ASP A 109 18.10 14.54 -5.71
C ASP A 109 18.07 14.13 -7.19
N ARG A 110 16.92 13.63 -7.62
CA ARG A 110 16.65 13.08 -8.96
C ARG A 110 15.94 14.06 -9.89
N ALA A 111 15.62 15.27 -9.41
CA ALA A 111 14.93 16.27 -10.20
C ALA A 111 15.81 16.79 -11.35
N ASP A 112 15.25 16.84 -12.55
CA ASP A 112 15.91 17.46 -13.71
C ASP A 112 15.85 18.98 -13.59
N LYS A 113 16.99 19.60 -13.30
CA LYS A 113 17.09 21.07 -13.09
C LYS A 113 16.82 21.90 -14.36
N LYS A 114 16.74 21.25 -15.52
CA LYS A 114 16.40 21.91 -16.81
C LYS A 114 14.90 21.92 -17.09
N LYS A 115 14.12 21.16 -16.32
CA LYS A 115 12.66 21.05 -16.47
C LYS A 115 11.92 21.91 -15.46
N PRO A 116 10.71 22.37 -15.81
CA PRO A 116 9.80 23.00 -14.83
C PRO A 116 9.52 22.07 -13.64
N GLY A 117 9.26 22.66 -12.47
CA GLY A 117 8.94 21.89 -11.27
C GLY A 117 7.72 20.97 -11.46
N LEU A 118 6.71 21.42 -12.19
CA LEU A 118 5.54 20.58 -12.50
C LEU A 118 5.90 19.30 -13.27
N ASP A 119 6.87 19.37 -14.20
CA ASP A 119 7.26 18.17 -14.96
C ASP A 119 8.04 17.19 -14.10
N ASN A 120 8.85 17.70 -13.17
CA ASN A 120 9.51 16.88 -12.16
C ASN A 120 8.50 16.22 -11.22
N LEU A 121 7.55 17.00 -10.70
CA LEU A 121 6.46 16.46 -9.87
C LEU A 121 5.67 15.40 -10.63
N ALA A 122 5.26 15.68 -11.87
CA ALA A 122 4.49 14.78 -12.69
C ALA A 122 5.19 13.42 -12.91
N LYS A 123 6.51 13.47 -13.07
CA LYS A 123 7.32 12.26 -13.18
C LYS A 123 7.41 11.53 -11.83
N ALA A 124 7.70 12.25 -10.75
CA ALA A 124 7.92 11.67 -9.42
C ALA A 124 6.68 10.90 -8.90
N ILE A 125 5.50 11.48 -9.07
CA ILE A 125 4.25 10.88 -8.56
C ILE A 125 3.39 10.21 -9.66
N LYS A 126 3.95 9.97 -10.85
CA LYS A 126 3.23 9.35 -11.98
C LYS A 126 1.88 10.04 -12.29
N LEU A 127 1.92 11.35 -12.43
CA LEU A 127 0.72 12.16 -12.69
C LEU A 127 0.13 11.91 -14.10
N ASP A 128 0.98 11.50 -15.03
CA ASP A 128 0.63 11.18 -16.42
C ASP A 128 0.52 9.66 -16.61
N GLY A 129 -0.33 9.23 -17.52
CA GLY A 129 -0.53 7.83 -17.83
C GLY A 129 -1.97 7.36 -17.62
N LYS A 130 -2.22 6.07 -17.87
CA LYS A 130 -3.59 5.52 -17.86
C LYS A 130 -4.23 5.54 -16.47
N ASP A 131 -3.47 5.14 -15.46
CA ASP A 131 -3.97 5.04 -14.07
C ASP A 131 -3.71 6.32 -13.28
N ALA A 132 -2.68 7.10 -13.67
CA ALA A 132 -2.31 8.40 -13.10
C ALA A 132 -2.48 8.50 -11.56
N PRO A 133 -1.83 7.62 -10.77
CA PRO A 133 -2.02 7.55 -9.31
C PRO A 133 -1.61 8.84 -8.58
N GLY A 134 -0.79 9.67 -9.21
CA GLY A 134 -0.37 10.94 -8.64
C GLY A 134 -1.54 11.88 -8.31
N TRP A 135 -2.68 11.79 -9.00
CA TRP A 135 -3.84 12.61 -8.65
C TRP A 135 -4.49 12.17 -7.34
N GLU A 136 -4.51 10.87 -7.05
CA GLU A 136 -4.98 10.35 -5.77
C GLU A 136 -4.03 10.76 -4.63
N MET A 137 -2.71 10.67 -4.88
CA MET A 137 -1.70 11.15 -3.94
C MET A 137 -1.86 12.63 -3.62
N LEU A 138 -2.08 13.50 -4.63
CA LEU A 138 -2.33 14.93 -4.41
C LEU A 138 -3.62 15.16 -3.62
N GLY A 139 -4.66 14.36 -3.86
CA GLY A 139 -5.90 14.38 -3.09
C GLY A 139 -5.65 14.03 -1.62
N ALA A 140 -4.96 12.94 -1.34
CA ALA A 140 -4.58 12.52 0.02
C ALA A 140 -3.72 13.59 0.72
N ALA A 141 -2.70 14.11 0.04
CA ALA A 141 -1.85 15.19 0.56
C ALA A 141 -2.62 16.48 0.87
N SER A 142 -3.66 16.79 0.09
CA SER A 142 -4.54 17.95 0.37
C SER A 142 -5.39 17.76 1.63
N ALA A 143 -5.71 16.53 1.99
CA ALA A 143 -6.47 16.20 3.19
C ALA A 143 -5.61 16.18 4.46
N ASP A 144 -4.32 15.92 4.33
CA ASP A 144 -3.39 15.85 5.47
C ASP A 144 -3.05 17.26 6.00
N PRO A 145 -3.39 17.59 7.26
CA PRO A 145 -3.07 18.88 7.85
C PRO A 145 -1.67 18.93 8.46
N THR A 146 -0.94 17.82 8.50
CA THR A 146 0.34 17.75 9.20
C THR A 146 1.48 18.35 8.37
N GLY A 147 2.62 18.56 9.01
CA GLY A 147 3.83 19.00 8.35
C GLY A 147 4.98 19.03 9.34
N MET A 148 6.14 18.59 8.89
CA MET A 148 7.37 18.62 9.67
C MET A 148 8.46 19.36 8.90
N PRO A 149 9.34 20.14 9.60
CA PRO A 149 10.46 20.77 8.95
C PRO A 149 11.37 19.74 8.26
N PHE A 150 11.78 20.05 7.04
CA PHE A 150 12.76 19.21 6.34
C PHE A 150 14.18 19.71 6.66
N PRO A 151 15.01 18.92 7.35
CA PRO A 151 16.30 19.39 7.89
C PRO A 151 17.26 19.91 6.81
N ASP A 152 17.24 19.29 5.63
CA ASP A 152 18.18 19.60 4.56
C ASP A 152 17.82 20.86 3.77
N ARG A 153 16.63 21.45 4.01
CA ARG A 153 16.17 22.65 3.30
C ARG A 153 15.41 23.58 4.24
N LYS A 154 16.02 24.74 4.46
CA LYS A 154 15.43 25.81 5.25
C LYS A 154 14.06 26.20 4.67
N ASP A 155 13.13 26.55 5.54
CA ASP A 155 11.78 27.04 5.20
C ASP A 155 10.95 26.03 4.35
N THR A 156 11.31 24.75 4.42
CA THR A 156 10.59 23.65 3.77
C THR A 156 9.96 22.76 4.84
N VAL A 157 8.69 22.39 4.62
CA VAL A 157 7.97 21.40 5.43
C VAL A 157 7.49 20.26 4.53
N CYS A 158 7.53 19.04 5.03
CA CYS A 158 7.06 17.87 4.28
C CYS A 158 5.89 17.20 5.01
N ALA A 159 4.95 16.67 4.25
CA ALA A 159 3.76 15.96 4.72
C ALA A 159 3.49 14.69 3.87
N PRO A 160 2.91 13.64 4.48
CA PRO A 160 2.53 13.55 5.89
C PRO A 160 3.73 13.65 6.84
N ALA A 161 3.53 14.22 8.01
CA ALA A 161 4.59 14.27 9.01
C ALA A 161 4.73 12.91 9.70
N ASP A 162 5.96 12.47 9.94
CA ASP A 162 6.22 11.28 10.75
C ASP A 162 5.87 11.52 12.23
N PRO A 163 5.47 10.48 12.98
CA PRO A 163 5.27 10.56 14.41
C PRO A 163 6.60 10.75 15.13
N THR A 164 6.55 11.35 16.31
CA THR A 164 7.72 11.41 17.20
C THR A 164 7.78 10.14 18.03
N PHE A 165 8.93 9.46 18.03
CA PHE A 165 9.18 8.23 18.77
C PHE A 165 10.66 8.09 19.14
N ASN A 166 10.98 7.09 19.97
CA ASN A 166 12.37 6.75 20.30
C ASN A 166 12.90 5.78 19.23
N ALA A 167 13.76 6.28 18.34
CA ALA A 167 14.34 5.48 17.25
C ALA A 167 15.17 4.28 17.77
N GLN A 168 15.88 4.43 18.90
CA GLN A 168 16.65 3.33 19.50
C GLN A 168 15.76 2.21 20.02
N GLU A 169 14.58 2.54 20.56
CA GLU A 169 13.59 1.53 20.99
C GLU A 169 13.00 0.80 19.79
N LEU A 170 12.76 1.49 18.67
CA LEU A 170 12.25 0.86 17.43
C LEU A 170 13.30 -0.07 16.82
N GLU A 171 14.57 0.36 16.75
CA GLU A 171 15.67 -0.49 16.28
C GLU A 171 15.83 -1.75 17.15
N ALA A 172 15.78 -1.60 18.47
CA ALA A 172 15.81 -2.73 19.40
C ALA A 172 14.60 -3.66 19.21
N LEU A 173 13.41 -3.11 18.96
CA LEU A 173 12.21 -3.87 18.68
C LEU A 173 12.36 -4.66 17.38
N ALA A 174 12.76 -4.04 16.28
CA ALA A 174 13.00 -4.69 15.00
C ALA A 174 14.02 -5.82 15.13
N LYS A 175 15.14 -5.57 15.79
CA LYS A 175 16.18 -6.58 16.05
C LYS A 175 15.67 -7.77 16.88
N SER A 176 14.90 -7.51 17.93
CA SER A 176 14.36 -8.57 18.82
C SER A 176 13.29 -9.43 18.17
N THR A 177 12.60 -8.89 17.19
CA THR A 177 11.53 -9.58 16.44
C THR A 177 11.97 -10.13 15.10
N GLY A 178 13.19 -9.82 14.67
CA GLY A 178 13.72 -10.22 13.35
C GLY A 178 12.95 -9.58 12.20
N THR A 179 12.59 -8.31 12.36
CA THR A 179 11.83 -7.51 11.39
C THR A 179 12.68 -6.34 10.90
N GLU A 180 12.21 -5.67 9.85
CA GLU A 180 12.77 -4.43 9.32
C GLU A 180 11.85 -3.25 9.65
N GLU A 181 12.31 -2.03 9.44
CA GLU A 181 11.53 -0.81 9.71
C GLU A 181 10.24 -0.77 8.89
N GLY A 182 10.27 -1.21 7.64
CA GLY A 182 9.11 -1.30 6.75
C GLY A 182 8.03 -2.31 7.17
N ASP A 183 8.32 -3.17 8.18
CA ASP A 183 7.33 -4.07 8.77
C ASP A 183 6.47 -3.39 9.83
N TRP A 184 6.75 -2.12 10.16
CA TRP A 184 6.06 -1.40 11.22
C TRP A 184 5.22 -0.26 10.68
N ALA A 185 4.02 -0.13 11.26
CA ALA A 185 3.11 0.97 11.00
C ALA A 185 2.56 1.50 12.33
N PHE A 186 1.92 2.64 12.30
CA PHE A 186 1.31 3.24 13.47
C PHE A 186 -0.13 3.67 13.22
N PRO A 187 -1.03 3.55 14.23
CA PRO A 187 -2.41 3.99 14.11
C PRO A 187 -2.51 5.52 14.00
N THR A 188 -3.43 5.97 13.16
CA THR A 188 -3.76 7.40 13.02
C THR A 188 -4.51 7.96 14.23
N GLN A 189 -5.08 7.07 15.05
CA GLN A 189 -5.85 7.41 16.25
C GLN A 189 -5.76 6.31 17.30
N THR A 190 -6.06 6.65 18.55
CA THR A 190 -6.16 5.68 19.64
C THR A 190 -7.44 4.85 19.56
N GLY A 191 -7.40 3.63 20.12
CA GLY A 191 -8.59 2.79 20.21
C GLY A 191 -8.97 2.11 18.88
N LEU A 192 -8.01 1.88 18.00
CA LEU A 192 -8.24 1.16 16.76
C LEU A 192 -8.49 -0.33 17.05
N GLU A 193 -9.67 -0.83 16.67
CA GLU A 193 -10.06 -2.23 16.87
C GLU A 193 -9.28 -3.16 15.94
N VAL A 194 -8.69 -4.20 16.53
CA VAL A 194 -8.10 -5.32 15.79
C VAL A 194 -9.11 -6.47 15.77
N ARG A 195 -9.51 -6.91 14.59
CA ARG A 195 -10.52 -7.94 14.39
C ARG A 195 -9.88 -9.28 14.02
N SER A 196 -10.53 -10.38 14.39
CA SER A 196 -10.04 -11.74 14.10
C SER A 196 -10.02 -12.11 12.61
N GLY A 197 -10.75 -11.38 11.78
CA GLY A 197 -10.85 -11.59 10.34
C GLY A 197 -11.07 -10.28 9.59
N PRO A 198 -10.93 -10.31 8.25
CA PRO A 198 -11.03 -9.11 7.40
C PRO A 198 -12.49 -8.63 7.19
N GLN A 199 -13.48 -9.38 7.70
CA GLN A 199 -14.88 -9.01 7.56
C GLN A 199 -15.29 -7.98 8.62
N PRO A 200 -16.15 -6.99 8.30
CA PRO A 200 -16.57 -5.93 9.24
C PRO A 200 -17.18 -6.47 10.56
N ASN A 201 -17.84 -7.62 10.52
CA ASN A 201 -18.50 -8.24 11.68
C ASN A 201 -17.62 -9.24 12.43
N SER A 202 -16.33 -9.36 12.07
CA SER A 202 -15.42 -10.26 12.79
C SER A 202 -15.24 -9.77 14.24
N PRO A 203 -15.14 -10.71 15.23
CA PRO A 203 -14.92 -10.35 16.62
C PRO A 203 -13.67 -9.48 16.82
N VAL A 204 -13.74 -8.53 17.74
CA VAL A 204 -12.58 -7.74 18.18
C VAL A 204 -11.71 -8.62 19.06
N VAL A 205 -10.44 -8.71 18.75
CA VAL A 205 -9.45 -9.52 19.49
C VAL A 205 -8.47 -8.67 20.29
N ASP A 206 -8.28 -7.39 19.88
CA ASP A 206 -7.40 -6.45 20.58
C ASP A 206 -7.76 -5.00 20.22
N MET A 207 -7.11 -4.05 20.91
CA MET A 207 -7.25 -2.61 20.69
C MET A 207 -5.85 -1.97 20.59
N LEU A 208 -5.60 -1.16 19.57
CA LEU A 208 -4.34 -0.45 19.42
C LEU A 208 -4.41 0.94 20.03
N GLY A 209 -3.37 1.28 20.78
CA GLY A 209 -3.07 2.65 21.18
C GLY A 209 -2.06 3.30 20.20
N LEU A 210 -1.54 4.48 20.55
CA LEU A 210 -0.50 5.16 19.79
C LEU A 210 0.87 4.48 20.04
N HIS A 211 1.12 3.40 19.32
CA HIS A 211 2.39 2.66 19.31
C HIS A 211 2.55 1.94 17.99
N PHE A 212 3.77 1.55 17.66
CA PHE A 212 3.99 0.75 16.46
C PHE A 212 3.35 -0.62 16.57
N VAL A 213 2.77 -1.05 15.48
CA VAL A 213 2.19 -2.38 15.28
C VAL A 213 2.87 -3.04 14.09
N ARG A 214 3.13 -4.34 14.21
CA ARG A 214 3.74 -5.10 13.12
C ARG A 214 2.71 -5.38 12.04
N VAL A 215 2.98 -4.99 10.81
CA VAL A 215 2.22 -5.37 9.62
C VAL A 215 2.79 -6.69 9.08
N VAL A 216 1.92 -7.65 8.81
CA VAL A 216 2.30 -8.92 8.20
C VAL A 216 2.08 -8.82 6.71
N GLN A 217 3.16 -8.69 5.97
CA GLN A 217 3.09 -8.71 4.51
C GLN A 217 2.86 -10.14 4.03
N ASP A 218 1.74 -10.37 3.35
CA ASP A 218 1.50 -11.60 2.62
C ASP A 218 1.87 -11.35 1.15
N GLN A 219 3.00 -11.88 0.72
CA GLN A 219 3.52 -11.72 -0.65
C GLN A 219 2.55 -12.24 -1.72
N ASN A 220 1.60 -13.08 -1.34
CA ASN A 220 0.59 -13.65 -2.23
C ASN A 220 -0.78 -12.95 -2.12
N ALA A 221 -0.97 -12.07 -1.13
CA ALA A 221 -2.22 -11.34 -0.98
C ALA A 221 -2.28 -10.16 -1.94
N GLN A 222 -3.40 -10.02 -2.62
CA GLN A 222 -3.68 -8.78 -3.35
C GLN A 222 -3.86 -7.63 -2.35
N PRO A 223 -3.40 -6.41 -2.68
CA PRO A 223 -3.70 -5.23 -1.88
C PRO A 223 -5.21 -5.15 -1.62
N GLY A 224 -5.57 -5.03 -0.37
CA GLY A 224 -6.97 -5.01 0.07
C GLY A 224 -7.21 -3.91 1.09
N PRO A 225 -8.47 -3.64 1.43
CA PRO A 225 -8.83 -2.59 2.38
C PRO A 225 -8.45 -2.93 3.82
N MET A 226 -7.99 -4.15 4.09
CA MET A 226 -7.64 -4.62 5.43
C MET A 226 -6.20 -5.11 5.46
N LEU A 227 -5.43 -4.66 6.45
CA LEU A 227 -4.07 -5.14 6.73
C LEU A 227 -4.09 -6.16 7.87
N LYS A 228 -3.30 -7.21 7.71
CA LYS A 228 -3.05 -8.17 8.79
C LYS A 228 -1.95 -7.63 9.70
N VAL A 229 -2.20 -7.61 11.00
CA VAL A 229 -1.27 -7.09 12.00
C VAL A 229 -1.01 -8.10 13.10
N VAL A 230 0.12 -7.90 13.81
CA VAL A 230 0.44 -8.55 15.08
C VAL A 230 0.51 -7.47 16.15
N THR A 231 -0.32 -7.59 17.18
CA THR A 231 -0.38 -6.64 18.29
C THR A 231 0.75 -6.87 19.30
N PRO A 232 1.05 -5.91 20.18
CA PRO A 232 2.04 -6.08 21.25
C PRO A 232 1.76 -7.28 22.15
N SER A 233 0.50 -7.67 22.32
CA SER A 233 0.12 -8.87 23.08
C SER A 233 0.38 -10.20 22.34
N GLY A 234 0.88 -10.14 21.10
CA GLY A 234 1.15 -11.32 20.26
C GLY A 234 -0.09 -11.86 19.54
N LYS A 235 -1.21 -11.16 19.59
CA LYS A 235 -2.42 -11.55 18.85
C LYS A 235 -2.32 -11.11 17.39
N SER A 236 -2.75 -11.95 16.47
CA SER A 236 -2.89 -11.61 15.07
C SER A 236 -4.34 -11.21 14.76
N GLY A 237 -4.50 -10.21 13.90
CA GLY A 237 -5.81 -9.76 13.47
C GLY A 237 -5.73 -8.81 12.26
N PHE A 238 -6.82 -8.12 12.00
CA PHE A 238 -6.99 -7.27 10.84
C PHE A 238 -7.47 -5.89 11.28
N VAL A 239 -6.95 -4.87 10.61
CA VAL A 239 -7.35 -3.46 10.76
C VAL A 239 -7.58 -2.84 9.38
N PRO A 240 -8.41 -1.78 9.24
CA PRO A 240 -8.51 -1.03 8.00
C PRO A 240 -7.15 -0.45 7.58
N ALA A 241 -6.81 -0.57 6.31
CA ALA A 241 -5.52 -0.09 5.80
C ALA A 241 -5.36 1.42 6.00
N GLU A 242 -6.43 2.18 5.79
CA GLU A 242 -6.47 3.64 5.97
C GLU A 242 -6.30 4.10 7.43
N ALA A 243 -6.42 3.18 8.39
CA ALA A 243 -6.24 3.49 9.81
C ALA A 243 -4.80 3.34 10.31
N LEU A 244 -3.89 2.91 9.44
CA LEU A 244 -2.46 2.77 9.71
C LEU A 244 -1.64 3.59 8.73
N ASN A 245 -0.65 4.30 9.25
CA ASN A 245 0.38 4.92 8.43
C ASN A 245 1.68 4.09 8.52
N PRO A 246 2.31 3.74 7.40
CA PRO A 246 3.65 3.16 7.40
C PRO A 246 4.69 4.21 7.81
N LEU A 247 5.83 3.75 8.32
CA LEU A 247 7.01 4.60 8.45
C LEU A 247 7.63 4.85 7.08
N GLY A 248 8.22 6.05 6.91
CA GLY A 248 8.92 6.40 5.68
C GLY A 248 8.02 6.47 4.46
N SER A 249 6.74 6.85 4.64
CA SER A 249 5.83 7.07 3.52
C SER A 249 6.33 8.20 2.61
N ASP A 250 5.99 8.12 1.34
CA ASP A 250 6.24 9.20 0.39
C ASP A 250 5.68 10.53 0.90
N GLN A 251 6.45 11.61 0.75
CA GLN A 251 6.08 12.93 1.25
C GLN A 251 6.10 13.98 0.16
N LEU A 252 5.10 14.86 0.14
CA LEU A 252 5.18 16.11 -0.59
C LEU A 252 5.76 17.19 0.32
N CYS A 253 6.71 17.94 -0.22
CA CYS A 253 7.36 19.03 0.50
C CYS A 253 6.89 20.38 -0.03
N TYR A 254 6.71 21.32 0.87
CA TYR A 254 6.12 22.61 0.61
C TYR A 254 7.05 23.71 1.11
N SER A 255 7.12 24.81 0.37
CA SER A 255 7.80 26.04 0.79
C SER A 255 6.89 27.25 0.59
N LYS A 256 7.09 28.27 1.42
CA LYS A 256 6.35 29.53 1.32
C LYS A 256 7.14 30.52 0.48
N GLU A 257 6.63 30.87 -0.68
CA GLU A 257 7.20 31.87 -1.60
C GLU A 257 6.42 33.18 -1.50
N ALA A 258 6.86 34.24 -2.22
CA ALA A 258 6.18 35.52 -2.25
C ALA A 258 4.70 35.44 -2.69
N GLY A 259 4.35 34.41 -3.50
CA GLY A 259 3.00 34.13 -3.97
C GLY A 259 2.19 33.16 -3.12
N GLY A 260 2.67 32.77 -1.94
CA GLY A 260 2.04 31.78 -1.06
C GLY A 260 2.75 30.44 -1.05
N TRP A 261 2.08 29.43 -0.51
CA TRP A 261 2.61 28.06 -0.46
C TRP A 261 2.71 27.42 -1.83
N LYS A 262 3.77 26.63 -2.04
CA LYS A 262 4.01 25.84 -3.26
C LYS A 262 4.48 24.45 -2.89
N ILE A 263 4.14 23.45 -3.72
CA ILE A 263 4.82 22.14 -3.70
C ILE A 263 6.23 22.38 -4.24
N SER A 264 7.22 22.24 -3.38
CA SER A 264 8.64 22.50 -3.71
C SER A 264 9.46 21.22 -3.84
N GLY A 265 8.92 20.07 -3.45
CA GLY A 265 9.64 18.81 -3.56
C GLY A 265 8.80 17.57 -3.30
N PHE A 266 9.46 16.45 -3.50
CA PHE A 266 8.95 15.11 -3.20
C PHE A 266 10.07 14.29 -2.57
N ILE A 267 9.73 13.53 -1.55
CA ILE A 267 10.59 12.53 -0.92
C ILE A 267 9.94 11.19 -1.16
N GLY A 268 10.63 10.29 -1.82
CA GLY A 268 10.12 8.97 -2.18
C GLY A 268 10.86 8.40 -3.36
N ASP A 269 10.74 7.10 -3.55
CA ASP A 269 11.35 6.39 -4.65
C ASP A 269 10.40 6.20 -5.84
N ASP A 270 10.96 5.77 -6.97
CA ASP A 270 10.17 5.36 -8.14
C ASP A 270 9.33 4.13 -7.76
N GLN A 271 8.04 4.29 -7.62
CA GLN A 271 7.10 3.18 -7.44
C GLN A 271 6.88 2.39 -8.74
#